data_2acc4db1db37d183653cabb2f3e84889
#
_entry.id   2acc4db1db37d183653cabb2f3e84889
#
_cell.length_a   1.000
_cell.length_b   1.000
_cell.length_c   1.000
_cell.angle_alpha   90.00
_cell.angle_beta   90.00
_cell.angle_gamma   90.00
#
_symmetry.space_group_name_H-M   'P 1'
#
loop_
_entity.id
_entity.type
_entity.pdbx_description
1 polymer ?
#
loop_
_entity_poly.entity_id
_entity_poly.type
_entity_poly.pdbx_seq_one_letter_code
_entity_poly.pdbx_strand_id
1 'polypeptide(L)'
;MTAFASASRIVIGQESFRSRDGESEIVAARALLGCLDLTGHLVTADALHCQNETAALIMERGGDYLLRIKGNRPAQSQAVAAYFADAETLASLPCHETIDGDHGRLEVRRAWVSHDLGWLQGPKRAVGEPDWLPGLASLGMIEATVTRGAETTTRRHYHLSSRVLDAEAYLAAARSHWAIENSLHWMLDMTFDEDRARARKDHGPENLAIVRKLALNLLQKARTGISVRRKRKRSGWSNNFARTIIGQMR
;
A
#
# COMPACT_ATOMS: atom_id res chain seq x y z
N MET A 1 8.61 6.48 7.47
CA MET A 1 7.39 6.33 6.62
C MET A 1 7.63 6.92 5.23
N THR A 2 7.08 6.32 4.17
CA THR A 2 7.31 6.77 2.78
C THR A 2 5.99 6.72 2.01
N ALA A 3 5.68 7.79 1.27
CA ALA A 3 4.58 7.85 0.32
C ALA A 3 5.10 7.53 -1.09
N PHE A 4 4.46 6.56 -1.74
CA PHE A 4 4.87 6.03 -3.04
C PHE A 4 3.70 6.04 -4.01
N ALA A 5 3.86 6.75 -5.12
CA ALA A 5 2.88 6.76 -6.21
C ALA A 5 3.09 5.52 -7.09
N SER A 6 2.26 4.49 -6.89
CA SER A 6 2.40 3.17 -7.51
C SER A 6 2.34 3.20 -9.05
N ALA A 7 1.46 4.03 -9.62
CA ALA A 7 1.31 4.16 -11.07
C ALA A 7 2.56 4.74 -11.76
N SER A 8 3.17 5.77 -11.17
CA SER A 8 4.39 6.41 -11.69
C SER A 8 5.67 5.79 -11.15
N ARG A 9 5.58 4.93 -10.14
CA ARG A 9 6.69 4.29 -9.41
C ARG A 9 7.68 5.30 -8.83
N ILE A 10 7.18 6.41 -8.29
CA ILE A 10 8.02 7.43 -7.65
C ILE A 10 7.68 7.62 -6.18
N VAL A 11 8.71 7.91 -5.40
CA VAL A 11 8.53 8.37 -4.02
C VAL A 11 8.15 9.84 -4.07
N ILE A 12 7.01 10.18 -3.46
CA ILE A 12 6.44 11.53 -3.44
C ILE A 12 6.62 12.24 -2.10
N GLY A 13 6.93 11.48 -1.05
CA GLY A 13 7.18 12.04 0.27
C GLY A 13 7.80 11.05 1.23
N GLN A 14 8.44 11.57 2.25
CA GLN A 14 9.01 10.80 3.35
C GLN A 14 8.84 11.57 4.65
N GLU A 15 8.51 10.85 5.73
CA GLU A 15 8.53 11.33 7.10
C GLU A 15 9.34 10.37 7.96
N SER A 16 10.23 10.89 8.78
CA SER A 16 11.00 10.10 9.73
C SER A 16 10.27 10.00 11.07
N PHE A 17 10.50 8.93 11.79
CA PHE A 17 10.07 8.77 13.19
C PHE A 17 11.12 7.98 13.96
N ARG A 18 11.26 8.29 15.24
CA ARG A 18 12.19 7.61 16.15
C ARG A 18 11.41 6.85 17.20
N SER A 19 11.30 5.56 17.03
CA SER A 19 10.60 4.69 17.98
C SER A 19 11.16 4.78 19.41
N ARG A 20 12.44 5.16 19.55
CA ARG A 20 13.09 5.34 20.86
C ARG A 20 12.59 6.59 21.61
N ASP A 21 12.10 7.59 20.90
CA ASP A 21 11.63 8.86 21.45
C ASP A 21 10.12 8.85 21.67
N GLY A 22 9.47 7.68 21.59
CA GLY A 22 8.01 7.53 21.73
C GLY A 22 7.21 7.98 20.51
N GLU A 23 7.88 8.32 19.41
CA GLU A 23 7.21 8.66 18.16
C GLU A 23 6.59 7.42 17.53
N SER A 24 5.34 7.55 17.11
CA SER A 24 4.58 6.47 16.49
C SER A 24 4.65 6.55 14.97
N GLU A 25 4.83 5.41 14.31
CA GLU A 25 4.72 5.31 12.86
C GLU A 25 3.38 5.86 12.34
N ILE A 26 2.31 5.72 13.11
CA ILE A 26 0.98 6.25 12.78
C ILE A 26 1.00 7.78 12.74
N VAL A 27 1.66 8.44 13.69
CA VAL A 27 1.79 9.90 13.73
C VAL A 27 2.59 10.40 12.54
N ALA A 28 3.72 9.76 12.23
CA ALA A 28 4.52 10.09 11.06
C ALA A 28 3.76 9.90 9.74
N ALA A 29 2.96 8.83 9.63
CA ALA A 29 2.11 8.62 8.46
C ALA A 29 1.08 9.73 8.28
N ARG A 30 0.43 10.16 9.37
CA ARG A 30 -0.55 11.27 9.33
C ARG A 30 0.12 12.59 8.99
N ALA A 31 1.30 12.89 9.55
CA ALA A 31 2.06 14.08 9.22
C ALA A 31 2.39 14.12 7.72
N LEU A 32 2.86 12.99 7.16
CA LEU A 32 3.14 12.86 5.74
C LEU A 32 1.89 13.05 4.87
N LEU A 33 0.78 12.38 5.20
CA LEU A 33 -0.49 12.52 4.48
C LEU A 33 -1.03 13.95 4.53
N GLY A 34 -0.87 14.63 5.67
CA GLY A 34 -1.26 16.02 5.84
C GLY A 34 -0.50 17.02 4.94
N CYS A 35 0.69 16.66 4.47
CA CYS A 35 1.49 17.47 3.54
C CYS A 35 1.18 17.22 2.05
N LEU A 36 0.37 16.19 1.73
CA LEU A 36 0.09 15.80 0.36
C LEU A 36 -1.28 16.31 -0.10
N ASP A 37 -1.39 16.65 -1.38
CA ASP A 37 -2.66 16.77 -2.06
C ASP A 37 -3.10 15.36 -2.50
N LEU A 38 -4.18 14.87 -1.92
CA LEU A 38 -4.71 13.53 -2.19
C LEU A 38 -5.93 13.54 -3.11
N THR A 39 -6.28 14.70 -3.67
CA THR A 39 -7.46 14.87 -4.53
C THR A 39 -7.50 13.84 -5.65
N GLY A 40 -8.56 13.02 -5.65
CA GLY A 40 -8.79 11.95 -6.63
C GLY A 40 -7.90 10.71 -6.48
N HIS A 41 -6.98 10.69 -5.52
CA HIS A 41 -6.11 9.55 -5.26
C HIS A 41 -6.75 8.53 -4.31
N LEU A 42 -6.41 7.25 -4.50
CA LEU A 42 -6.75 6.17 -3.59
C LEU A 42 -5.51 5.81 -2.76
N VAL A 43 -5.57 6.07 -1.48
CA VAL A 43 -4.50 5.75 -0.53
C VAL A 43 -4.66 4.32 -0.03
N THR A 44 -3.61 3.53 -0.16
CA THR A 44 -3.54 2.18 0.40
C THR A 44 -2.49 2.13 1.51
N ALA A 45 -2.79 1.47 2.60
CA ALA A 45 -1.85 1.31 3.71
C ALA A 45 -2.08 -0.01 4.46
N ASP A 46 -1.07 -0.42 5.23
CA ASP A 46 -1.14 -1.61 6.08
C ASP A 46 -2.18 -1.47 7.19
N ALA A 47 -2.52 -2.61 7.80
CA ALA A 47 -3.52 -2.67 8.86
C ALA A 47 -3.23 -1.75 10.05
N LEU A 48 -1.97 -1.44 10.34
CA LEU A 48 -1.57 -0.50 11.38
C LEU A 48 -2.25 0.88 11.20
N HIS A 49 -2.40 1.32 9.95
CA HIS A 49 -2.95 2.61 9.57
C HIS A 49 -4.48 2.60 9.39
N CYS A 50 -5.14 1.45 9.57
CA CYS A 50 -6.60 1.34 9.50
C CYS A 50 -7.24 1.92 10.77
N GLN A 51 -7.29 3.25 10.86
CA GLN A 51 -7.77 4.02 11.99
C GLN A 51 -8.66 5.18 11.55
N ASN A 52 -9.60 5.58 12.42
CA ASN A 52 -10.60 6.60 12.09
C ASN A 52 -9.95 7.94 11.73
N GLU A 53 -8.95 8.38 12.49
CA GLU A 53 -8.27 9.65 12.26
C GLU A 53 -7.44 9.63 10.98
N THR A 54 -6.86 8.48 10.61
CA THR A 54 -6.15 8.35 9.34
C THR A 54 -7.12 8.40 8.15
N ALA A 55 -8.24 7.70 8.25
CA ALA A 55 -9.28 7.71 7.22
C ALA A 55 -9.91 9.10 7.06
N ALA A 56 -10.21 9.79 8.18
CA ALA A 56 -10.72 11.15 8.17
C ALA A 56 -9.76 12.12 7.50
N LEU A 57 -8.47 12.06 7.82
CA LEU A 57 -7.43 12.91 7.23
C LEU A 57 -7.30 12.69 5.72
N ILE A 58 -7.33 11.43 5.26
CA ILE A 58 -7.27 11.14 3.81
C ILE A 58 -8.44 11.81 3.10
N MET A 59 -9.65 11.69 3.63
CA MET A 59 -10.85 12.29 3.05
C MET A 59 -10.82 13.83 3.11
N GLU A 60 -10.37 14.40 4.22
CA GLU A 60 -10.19 15.86 4.37
C GLU A 60 -9.21 16.40 3.32
N ARG A 61 -8.20 15.64 2.94
CA ARG A 61 -7.23 15.98 1.88
C ARG A 61 -7.73 15.65 0.46
N GLY A 62 -9.02 15.32 0.30
CA GLY A 62 -9.67 15.07 -1.00
C GLY A 62 -9.40 13.68 -1.60
N GLY A 63 -8.78 12.79 -0.85
CA GLY A 63 -8.49 11.41 -1.27
C GLY A 63 -9.53 10.41 -0.82
N ASP A 64 -9.37 9.18 -1.30
CA ASP A 64 -10.07 7.99 -0.85
C ASP A 64 -9.09 7.02 -0.19
N TYR A 65 -9.60 6.12 0.62
CA TYR A 65 -8.80 5.07 1.22
C TYR A 65 -9.22 3.67 0.79
N LEU A 66 -8.25 2.76 0.77
CA LEU A 66 -8.42 1.30 0.80
C LEU A 66 -7.50 0.75 1.89
N LEU A 67 -8.03 0.50 3.08
CA LEU A 67 -7.27 0.13 4.26
C LEU A 67 -7.54 -1.32 4.64
N ARG A 68 -6.46 -2.05 4.89
CA ARG A 68 -6.55 -3.43 5.34
C ARG A 68 -7.03 -3.50 6.78
N ILE A 69 -8.02 -4.37 7.05
CA ILE A 69 -8.49 -4.65 8.40
C ILE A 69 -7.95 -6.01 8.88
N LYS A 70 -7.51 -6.06 10.12
CA LYS A 70 -6.95 -7.24 10.77
C LYS A 70 -7.19 -7.15 12.28
N GLY A 71 -6.36 -7.85 13.09
CA GLY A 71 -6.44 -7.86 14.56
C GLY A 71 -6.27 -6.51 15.26
N ASN A 72 -5.88 -5.44 14.56
CA ASN A 72 -5.89 -4.07 15.07
C ASN A 72 -7.31 -3.52 15.31
N ARG A 73 -8.31 -4.09 14.64
CA ARG A 73 -9.74 -3.80 14.80
C ARG A 73 -10.52 -5.12 14.88
N PRO A 74 -10.43 -5.86 16.00
CA PRO A 74 -10.87 -7.25 16.07
C PRO A 74 -12.37 -7.43 15.84
N ALA A 75 -13.21 -6.57 16.41
CA ALA A 75 -14.66 -6.66 16.26
C ALA A 75 -15.09 -6.44 14.80
N GLN A 76 -14.58 -5.39 14.15
CA GLN A 76 -14.86 -5.12 12.73
C GLN A 76 -14.32 -6.24 11.84
N SER A 77 -13.10 -6.72 12.13
CA SER A 77 -12.48 -7.80 11.36
C SER A 77 -13.30 -9.10 11.43
N GLN A 78 -13.84 -9.43 12.61
CA GLN A 78 -14.71 -10.58 12.80
C GLN A 78 -16.06 -10.40 12.09
N ALA A 79 -16.66 -9.22 12.18
CA ALA A 79 -17.93 -8.92 11.51
C ALA A 79 -17.80 -9.03 9.98
N VAL A 80 -16.74 -8.44 9.39
CA VAL A 80 -16.46 -8.53 7.95
C VAL A 80 -16.16 -9.97 7.55
N ALA A 81 -15.37 -10.71 8.34
CA ALA A 81 -15.08 -12.11 8.06
C ALA A 81 -16.33 -12.98 8.10
N ALA A 82 -17.24 -12.77 9.04
CA ALA A 82 -18.51 -13.46 9.13
C ALA A 82 -19.42 -13.16 7.92
N TYR A 83 -19.49 -11.89 7.49
CA TYR A 83 -20.24 -11.48 6.31
C TYR A 83 -19.78 -12.21 5.04
N PHE A 84 -18.48 -12.28 4.79
CA PHE A 84 -17.93 -12.99 3.64
C PHE A 84 -17.83 -14.51 3.82
N ALA A 85 -18.09 -15.05 5.01
CA ALA A 85 -18.16 -16.49 5.26
C ALA A 85 -19.56 -17.05 4.94
N ASP A 86 -20.60 -16.20 4.89
CA ASP A 86 -21.94 -16.62 4.51
C ASP A 86 -22.00 -16.97 3.03
N ALA A 87 -22.39 -18.22 2.75
CA ALA A 87 -22.32 -18.77 1.39
C ALA A 87 -23.33 -18.11 0.43
N GLU A 88 -24.51 -17.72 0.91
CA GLU A 88 -25.54 -17.06 0.11
C GLU A 88 -25.10 -15.63 -0.24
N THR A 89 -24.61 -14.90 0.73
CA THR A 89 -24.03 -13.57 0.54
C THR A 89 -22.89 -13.63 -0.47
N LEU A 90 -21.92 -14.52 -0.26
CA LEU A 90 -20.76 -14.63 -1.15
C LEU A 90 -21.14 -14.98 -2.59
N ALA A 91 -22.11 -15.87 -2.77
CA ALA A 91 -22.61 -16.27 -4.09
C ALA A 91 -23.35 -15.13 -4.83
N SER A 92 -23.91 -14.18 -4.08
CA SER A 92 -24.61 -13.02 -4.65
C SER A 92 -23.69 -11.88 -5.10
N LEU A 93 -22.44 -11.86 -4.59
CA LEU A 93 -21.50 -10.79 -4.87
C LEU A 93 -20.75 -11.00 -6.19
N PRO A 94 -20.47 -9.92 -6.93
CA PRO A 94 -19.59 -10.00 -8.09
C PRO A 94 -18.20 -10.43 -7.69
N CYS A 95 -17.61 -11.37 -8.47
CA CYS A 95 -16.29 -11.91 -8.26
C CYS A 95 -15.38 -11.60 -9.45
N HIS A 96 -14.15 -11.18 -9.16
CA HIS A 96 -13.09 -11.09 -10.15
C HIS A 96 -11.96 -12.05 -9.78
N GLU A 97 -11.48 -12.84 -10.75
CA GLU A 97 -10.41 -13.82 -10.56
C GLU A 97 -9.20 -13.48 -11.42
N THR A 98 -8.01 -13.65 -10.85
CA THR A 98 -6.74 -13.62 -11.58
C THR A 98 -5.92 -14.86 -11.27
N ILE A 99 -5.23 -15.37 -12.30
CA ILE A 99 -4.36 -16.54 -12.19
C ILE A 99 -2.96 -16.11 -12.63
N ASP A 100 -2.00 -16.25 -11.72
CA ASP A 100 -0.58 -15.99 -11.98
C ASP A 100 0.21 -17.29 -11.80
N GLY A 101 1.01 -17.67 -12.79
CA GLY A 101 1.88 -18.85 -12.74
C GLY A 101 3.33 -18.47 -13.02
N ASP A 102 4.26 -18.81 -12.12
CA ASP A 102 5.69 -18.61 -12.31
C ASP A 102 6.50 -19.63 -11.49
N HIS A 103 7.57 -20.18 -12.11
CA HIS A 103 8.55 -21.05 -11.46
C HIS A 103 7.97 -22.18 -10.59
N GLY A 104 6.94 -22.91 -11.09
CA GLY A 104 6.31 -24.00 -10.36
C GLY A 104 5.36 -23.57 -9.23
N ARG A 105 5.03 -22.28 -9.17
CA ARG A 105 4.03 -21.70 -8.28
C ARG A 105 2.81 -21.26 -9.09
N LEU A 106 1.64 -21.77 -8.72
CA LEU A 106 0.36 -21.27 -9.22
C LEU A 106 -0.30 -20.44 -8.13
N GLU A 107 -0.74 -19.25 -8.45
CA GLU A 107 -1.45 -18.37 -7.52
C GLU A 107 -2.76 -17.90 -8.14
N VAL A 108 -3.87 -18.27 -7.51
CA VAL A 108 -5.22 -17.85 -7.88
C VAL A 108 -5.68 -16.83 -6.84
N ARG A 109 -6.10 -15.65 -7.31
CA ARG A 109 -6.69 -14.63 -6.45
C ARG A 109 -8.12 -14.37 -6.89
N ARG A 110 -9.03 -14.44 -5.95
CA ARG A 110 -10.43 -14.08 -6.12
C ARG A 110 -10.74 -12.87 -5.25
N ALA A 111 -11.45 -11.92 -5.79
CA ALA A 111 -11.86 -10.72 -5.08
C ALA A 111 -13.38 -10.56 -5.15
N TRP A 112 -13.98 -10.25 -4.01
CA TRP A 112 -15.39 -9.91 -3.86
C TRP A 112 -15.51 -8.56 -3.21
N VAL A 113 -16.48 -7.77 -3.65
CA VAL A 113 -16.77 -6.44 -3.09
C VAL A 113 -18.25 -6.34 -2.79
N SER A 114 -18.58 -5.81 -1.62
CA SER A 114 -19.93 -5.44 -1.23
C SER A 114 -20.05 -3.94 -1.05
N HIS A 115 -21.12 -3.37 -1.60
CA HIS A 115 -21.55 -2.01 -1.36
C HIS A 115 -22.75 -1.95 -0.41
N ASP A 116 -23.29 -3.11 -0.05
CA ASP A 116 -24.33 -3.19 0.98
C ASP A 116 -23.69 -3.04 2.37
N LEU A 117 -23.93 -1.88 2.95
CA LEU A 117 -23.50 -1.51 4.29
C LEU A 117 -24.68 -1.48 5.28
N GLY A 118 -25.88 -1.88 4.83
CA GLY A 118 -27.09 -1.83 5.64
C GLY A 118 -27.00 -2.66 6.92
N TRP A 119 -26.33 -3.79 6.84
CA TRP A 119 -26.10 -4.68 7.99
C TRP A 119 -25.12 -4.10 9.04
N LEU A 120 -24.34 -3.07 8.68
CA LEU A 120 -23.46 -2.35 9.62
C LEU A 120 -24.24 -1.32 10.45
N GLN A 121 -25.43 -0.94 9.99
CA GLN A 121 -26.29 0.09 10.57
C GLN A 121 -27.42 -0.59 11.34
N GLY A 122 -27.12 -1.22 12.47
CA GLY A 122 -28.17 -1.69 13.39
C GLY A 122 -29.03 -0.52 13.90
N PRO A 123 -30.31 -0.77 14.34
CA PRO A 123 -31.29 0.27 14.65
C PRO A 123 -31.01 1.14 15.88
N LYS A 124 -29.90 1.06 16.50
CA LYS A 124 -29.20 1.96 17.45
C LYS A 124 -27.86 1.29 17.77
N ARG A 125 -26.76 1.99 17.63
CA ARG A 125 -25.47 1.52 18.16
C ARG A 125 -25.68 1.15 19.64
N ALA A 126 -25.70 -0.14 19.93
CA ALA A 126 -25.61 -0.61 21.30
C ALA A 126 -24.21 -0.24 21.84
N VAL A 127 -24.10 0.02 23.12
CA VAL A 127 -22.79 0.24 23.77
C VAL A 127 -21.92 -0.97 23.49
N GLY A 128 -20.81 -0.77 22.72
CA GLY A 128 -19.90 -1.84 22.32
C GLY A 128 -19.94 -2.25 20.84
N GLU A 129 -20.79 -1.66 20.01
CA GLU A 129 -20.75 -1.88 18.56
C GLU A 129 -19.47 -1.29 17.92
N PRO A 130 -18.92 -1.95 16.86
CA PRO A 130 -17.73 -1.49 16.18
C PRO A 130 -17.91 -0.08 15.61
N ASP A 131 -16.94 0.80 15.86
CA ASP A 131 -16.90 2.11 15.21
C ASP A 131 -16.27 1.97 13.83
N TRP A 132 -17.06 2.19 12.77
CA TRP A 132 -16.63 2.07 11.38
C TRP A 132 -15.86 3.31 10.92
N LEU A 133 -15.01 3.12 9.91
CA LEU A 133 -14.24 4.22 9.35
C LEU A 133 -15.17 5.29 8.74
N PRO A 134 -14.85 6.58 8.89
CA PRO A 134 -15.62 7.66 8.28
C PRO A 134 -15.64 7.52 6.76
N GLY A 135 -16.79 7.77 6.14
CA GLY A 135 -16.97 7.71 4.68
C GLY A 135 -16.89 6.31 4.10
N LEU A 136 -16.99 5.25 4.90
CA LEU A 136 -16.99 3.87 4.40
C LEU A 136 -18.08 3.68 3.34
N ALA A 137 -17.69 3.23 2.13
CA ALA A 137 -18.56 3.04 0.98
C ALA A 137 -18.55 1.60 0.43
N SER A 138 -17.48 0.85 0.68
CA SER A 138 -17.41 -0.56 0.27
C SER A 138 -16.55 -1.41 1.20
N LEU A 139 -16.84 -2.70 1.20
CA LEU A 139 -16.11 -3.76 1.89
C LEU A 139 -15.59 -4.74 0.85
N GLY A 140 -14.38 -5.25 1.02
CA GLY A 140 -13.84 -6.22 0.08
C GLY A 140 -13.11 -7.38 0.77
N MET A 141 -13.18 -8.55 0.15
CA MET A 141 -12.41 -9.73 0.50
C MET A 141 -11.55 -10.16 -0.69
N ILE A 142 -10.29 -10.46 -0.44
CA ILE A 142 -9.42 -11.17 -1.38
C ILE A 142 -9.06 -12.52 -0.78
N GLU A 143 -9.34 -13.57 -1.54
CA GLU A 143 -8.87 -14.93 -1.26
C GLU A 143 -7.71 -15.24 -2.21
N ALA A 144 -6.54 -15.53 -1.64
CA ALA A 144 -5.34 -15.90 -2.37
C ALA A 144 -5.01 -17.37 -2.10
N THR A 145 -5.09 -18.19 -3.12
CA THR A 145 -4.73 -19.63 -3.08
C THR A 145 -3.42 -19.82 -3.82
N VAL A 146 -2.42 -20.32 -3.11
CA VAL A 146 -1.08 -20.58 -3.65
C VAL A 146 -0.80 -22.05 -3.61
N THR A 147 -0.50 -22.63 -4.78
CA THR A 147 -0.10 -24.04 -4.96
C THR A 147 1.38 -24.10 -5.34
N ARG A 148 2.15 -24.87 -4.59
CA ARG A 148 3.57 -25.18 -4.87
C ARG A 148 3.76 -26.69 -4.79
N GLY A 149 3.95 -27.35 -5.93
CA GLY A 149 3.96 -28.79 -5.99
C GLY A 149 2.65 -29.40 -5.47
N ALA A 150 2.70 -30.21 -4.42
CA ALA A 150 1.53 -30.81 -3.78
C ALA A 150 0.92 -29.97 -2.65
N GLU A 151 1.58 -28.87 -2.26
CA GLU A 151 1.12 -28.02 -1.15
C GLU A 151 0.25 -26.89 -1.67
N THR A 152 -0.93 -26.71 -1.06
CA THR A 152 -1.84 -25.62 -1.35
C THR A 152 -2.18 -24.87 -0.06
N THR A 153 -2.03 -23.56 -0.09
CA THR A 153 -2.37 -22.67 1.03
C THR A 153 -3.34 -21.59 0.57
N THR A 154 -4.37 -21.33 1.38
CA THR A 154 -5.35 -20.26 1.12
C THR A 154 -5.32 -19.23 2.22
N ARG A 155 -5.34 -17.95 1.85
CA ARG A 155 -5.36 -16.80 2.78
C ARG A 155 -6.42 -15.82 2.36
N ARG A 156 -7.15 -15.29 3.35
CA ARG A 156 -8.15 -14.24 3.14
C ARG A 156 -7.68 -12.92 3.71
N HIS A 157 -7.94 -11.85 2.98
CA HIS A 157 -7.61 -10.48 3.35
C HIS A 157 -8.83 -9.60 3.16
N TYR A 158 -9.13 -8.80 4.17
CA TYR A 158 -10.29 -7.92 4.19
C TYR A 158 -9.85 -6.47 4.18
N HIS A 159 -10.59 -5.63 3.44
CA HIS A 159 -10.31 -4.20 3.34
C HIS A 159 -11.60 -3.41 3.46
N LEU A 160 -11.45 -2.16 3.94
CA LEU A 160 -12.48 -1.13 4.02
C LEU A 160 -12.10 -0.01 3.05
N SER A 161 -13.05 0.51 2.29
CA SER A 161 -12.80 1.59 1.33
C SER A 161 -13.87 2.68 1.42
N SER A 162 -13.42 3.95 1.28
CA SER A 162 -14.32 5.10 1.07
C SER A 162 -14.78 5.23 -0.38
N ARG A 163 -14.12 4.53 -1.30
CA ARG A 163 -14.47 4.53 -2.72
C ARG A 163 -15.34 3.33 -3.07
N VAL A 164 -16.35 3.55 -3.89
CA VAL A 164 -17.11 2.46 -4.53
C VAL A 164 -16.21 1.88 -5.63
N LEU A 165 -15.77 0.64 -5.44
CA LEU A 165 -14.91 -0.10 -6.37
C LEU A 165 -15.64 -1.35 -6.84
N ASP A 166 -15.48 -1.72 -8.11
CA ASP A 166 -15.80 -3.08 -8.54
C ASP A 166 -14.71 -4.08 -8.10
N ALA A 167 -14.96 -5.37 -8.28
CA ALA A 167 -14.06 -6.42 -7.82
C ALA A 167 -12.70 -6.40 -8.53
N GLU A 168 -12.65 -5.99 -9.80
CA GLU A 168 -11.43 -5.86 -10.58
C GLU A 168 -10.57 -4.69 -10.09
N ALA A 169 -11.15 -3.49 -10.00
CA ALA A 169 -10.46 -2.30 -9.50
C ALA A 169 -9.99 -2.48 -8.04
N TYR A 170 -10.81 -3.14 -7.21
CA TYR A 170 -10.46 -3.47 -5.85
C TYR A 170 -9.23 -4.41 -5.78
N LEU A 171 -9.21 -5.49 -6.54
CA LEU A 171 -8.08 -6.41 -6.59
C LEU A 171 -6.82 -5.69 -7.10
N ALA A 172 -6.94 -4.88 -8.14
CA ALA A 172 -5.84 -4.10 -8.70
C ALA A 172 -5.27 -3.11 -7.67
N ALA A 173 -6.13 -2.38 -6.94
CA ALA A 173 -5.72 -1.45 -5.90
C ALA A 173 -5.00 -2.16 -4.73
N ALA A 174 -5.55 -3.26 -4.24
CA ALA A 174 -4.91 -4.03 -3.17
C ALA A 174 -3.57 -4.64 -3.60
N ARG A 175 -3.46 -5.09 -4.86
CA ARG A 175 -2.18 -5.57 -5.43
C ARG A 175 -1.17 -4.45 -5.60
N SER A 176 -1.61 -3.24 -5.95
CA SER A 176 -0.73 -2.09 -6.11
C SER A 176 -0.05 -1.69 -4.80
N HIS A 177 -0.68 -1.93 -3.66
CA HIS A 177 -0.07 -1.74 -2.34
C HIS A 177 1.21 -2.57 -2.19
N TRP A 178 1.22 -3.82 -2.65
CA TRP A 178 2.40 -4.68 -2.60
C TRP A 178 3.50 -4.29 -3.59
N ALA A 179 3.18 -3.41 -4.53
CA ALA A 179 4.20 -2.87 -5.44
C ALA A 179 5.25 -2.03 -4.69
N ILE A 180 4.93 -1.47 -3.51
CA ILE A 180 5.90 -0.72 -2.71
C ILE A 180 7.04 -1.65 -2.25
N GLU A 181 6.73 -2.88 -1.81
CA GLU A 181 7.73 -3.87 -1.40
C GLU A 181 8.68 -4.23 -2.55
N ASN A 182 8.10 -4.60 -3.69
CA ASN A 182 8.88 -5.09 -4.83
C ASN A 182 9.51 -3.98 -5.67
N SER A 183 8.88 -2.80 -5.74
CA SER A 183 9.35 -1.72 -6.62
C SER A 183 10.14 -0.64 -5.91
N LEU A 184 9.96 -0.48 -4.59
CA LEU A 184 10.67 0.53 -3.82
C LEU A 184 11.69 -0.13 -2.87
N HIS A 185 11.24 -0.89 -1.86
CA HIS A 185 12.12 -1.44 -0.83
C HIS A 185 13.18 -2.35 -1.44
N TRP A 186 12.78 -3.35 -2.23
CA TRP A 186 13.71 -4.22 -2.93
C TRP A 186 14.72 -3.46 -3.82
N MET A 187 14.25 -2.39 -4.51
CA MET A 187 15.14 -1.58 -5.35
C MET A 187 16.14 -0.75 -4.54
N LEU A 188 15.73 -0.23 -3.38
CA LEU A 188 16.62 0.49 -2.47
C LEU A 188 17.69 -0.45 -1.90
N ASP A 189 17.32 -1.67 -1.52
CA ASP A 189 18.27 -2.66 -1.01
C ASP A 189 19.20 -3.17 -2.09
N MET A 190 18.67 -3.67 -3.19
CA MET A 190 19.48 -4.27 -4.26
C MET A 190 20.29 -3.27 -5.07
N THR A 191 19.84 -2.02 -5.17
CA THR A 191 20.53 -1.00 -5.99
C THR A 191 21.37 -0.05 -5.15
N PHE A 192 20.91 0.32 -3.95
CA PHE A 192 21.56 1.33 -3.10
C PHE A 192 22.14 0.76 -1.81
N ASP A 193 21.99 -0.56 -1.57
CA ASP A 193 22.49 -1.26 -0.39
C ASP A 193 22.00 -0.60 0.92
N GLU A 194 20.67 -0.24 0.95
CA GLU A 194 20.11 0.56 2.04
C GLU A 194 20.16 -0.17 3.37
N ASP A 195 19.89 -1.47 3.41
CA ASP A 195 19.92 -2.31 4.62
C ASP A 195 21.30 -2.35 5.27
N ARG A 196 22.38 -2.22 4.46
CA ARG A 196 23.77 -2.19 4.94
C ARG A 196 24.26 -0.80 5.29
N ALA A 197 23.40 0.23 5.22
CA ALA A 197 23.78 1.59 5.58
C ALA A 197 24.23 1.67 7.04
N ARG A 198 25.41 2.26 7.26
CA ARG A 198 26.03 2.38 8.59
C ARG A 198 25.97 3.77 9.19
N ALA A 199 25.35 4.73 8.49
CA ALA A 199 25.11 6.05 9.06
C ALA A 199 24.16 5.92 10.26
N ARG A 200 24.57 6.46 11.41
CA ARG A 200 23.79 6.37 12.67
C ARG A 200 23.77 7.70 13.41
N LYS A 201 24.54 8.68 12.92
CA LYS A 201 24.78 9.93 13.64
C LYS A 201 23.92 11.04 13.08
N ASP A 202 23.32 11.81 13.97
CA ASP A 202 22.52 12.99 13.69
C ASP A 202 21.44 12.72 12.63
N HIS A 203 21.27 13.58 11.64
CA HIS A 203 20.35 13.45 10.50
C HIS A 203 20.95 12.64 9.33
N GLY A 204 22.09 12.00 9.51
CA GLY A 204 22.77 11.23 8.45
C GLY A 204 21.91 10.14 7.83
N PRO A 205 21.24 9.25 8.61
CA PRO A 205 20.36 8.22 8.09
C PRO A 205 19.20 8.78 7.24
N GLU A 206 18.53 9.81 7.76
CA GLU A 206 17.39 10.46 7.11
C GLU A 206 17.78 11.11 5.78
N ASN A 207 18.85 11.90 5.80
CA ASN A 207 19.36 12.56 4.59
C ASN A 207 19.78 11.55 3.52
N LEU A 208 20.46 10.46 3.91
CA LEU A 208 20.84 9.41 2.97
C LEU A 208 19.62 8.69 2.38
N ALA A 209 18.58 8.44 3.17
CA ALA A 209 17.35 7.85 2.68
C ALA A 209 16.65 8.76 1.66
N ILE A 210 16.58 10.08 1.91
CA ILE A 210 16.05 11.06 0.97
C ILE A 210 16.85 11.06 -0.34
N VAL A 211 18.18 11.15 -0.26
CA VAL A 211 19.05 11.19 -1.44
C VAL A 211 18.92 9.91 -2.28
N ARG A 212 18.84 8.73 -1.64
CA ARG A 212 18.63 7.46 -2.34
C ARG A 212 17.30 7.42 -3.09
N LYS A 213 16.22 7.87 -2.46
CA LYS A 213 14.88 7.92 -3.06
C LYS A 213 14.81 8.92 -4.21
N LEU A 214 15.41 10.09 -4.08
CA LEU A 214 15.54 11.05 -5.18
C LEU A 214 16.34 10.46 -6.35
N ALA A 215 17.48 9.84 -6.06
CA ALA A 215 18.29 9.18 -7.09
C ALA A 215 17.51 8.03 -7.77
N LEU A 216 16.75 7.24 -7.00
CA LEU A 216 15.90 6.19 -7.54
C LEU A 216 14.83 6.77 -8.47
N ASN A 217 14.13 7.82 -8.06
CA ASN A 217 13.13 8.51 -8.88
C ASN A 217 13.70 8.98 -10.22
N LEU A 218 14.88 9.61 -10.19
CA LEU A 218 15.58 10.07 -11.40
C LEU A 218 15.94 8.91 -12.32
N LEU A 219 16.52 7.85 -11.76
CA LEU A 219 16.94 6.68 -12.54
C LEU A 219 15.75 5.90 -13.13
N GLN A 220 14.61 5.88 -12.44
CA GLN A 220 13.38 5.26 -12.94
C GLN A 220 12.77 6.07 -14.08
N LYS A 221 12.69 7.39 -13.96
CA LYS A 221 12.18 8.28 -15.01
C LYS A 221 13.05 8.32 -16.26
N ALA A 222 14.35 8.08 -16.11
CA ALA A 222 15.28 8.14 -17.24
C ALA A 222 14.94 7.10 -18.32
N ARG A 223 14.56 7.56 -19.51
CA ARG A 223 14.20 6.71 -20.66
C ARG A 223 15.47 6.18 -21.33
N THR A 224 16.04 5.12 -20.78
CA THR A 224 17.19 4.41 -21.33
C THR A 224 16.90 2.91 -21.37
N GLY A 225 17.40 2.19 -22.36
CA GLY A 225 17.18 0.74 -22.51
C GLY A 225 17.93 -0.15 -21.49
N ILE A 226 18.42 0.41 -20.37
CA ILE A 226 19.17 -0.33 -19.35
C ILE A 226 18.49 -0.29 -17.99
N SER A 227 18.74 -1.33 -17.16
CA SER A 227 18.14 -1.45 -15.82
C SER A 227 18.58 -0.31 -14.87
N VAL A 228 17.77 -0.03 -13.86
CA VAL A 228 18.06 0.99 -12.82
C VAL A 228 19.44 0.77 -12.18
N ARG A 229 19.79 -0.47 -11.87
CA ARG A 229 21.11 -0.82 -11.32
C ARG A 229 22.25 -0.46 -12.28
N ARG A 230 22.09 -0.71 -13.58
CA ARG A 230 23.08 -0.33 -14.61
C ARG A 230 23.13 1.19 -14.79
N LYS A 231 21.98 1.88 -14.76
CA LYS A 231 21.95 3.36 -14.81
C LYS A 231 22.73 3.96 -13.64
N ARG A 232 22.51 3.47 -12.40
CA ARG A 232 23.25 3.93 -11.22
C ARG A 232 24.76 3.76 -11.40
N LYS A 233 25.22 2.55 -11.79
CA LYS A 233 26.64 2.30 -12.03
C LYS A 233 27.22 3.23 -13.10
N ARG A 234 26.50 3.38 -14.22
CA ARG A 234 26.95 4.26 -15.32
C ARG A 234 27.01 5.73 -14.91
N SER A 235 26.08 6.20 -14.07
CA SER A 235 26.13 7.55 -13.51
C SER A 235 27.37 7.78 -12.63
N GLY A 236 27.85 6.76 -11.92
CA GLY A 236 29.09 6.82 -11.14
C GLY A 236 30.36 6.82 -11.98
N TRP A 237 30.31 6.34 -13.24
CA TRP A 237 31.50 6.27 -14.12
C TRP A 237 31.53 7.39 -15.15
N SER A 238 30.40 8.06 -15.43
CA SER A 238 30.29 9.06 -16.49
C SER A 238 29.52 10.29 -16.01
N ASN A 239 30.25 11.37 -15.81
CA ASN A 239 29.66 12.66 -15.44
C ASN A 239 28.65 13.17 -16.49
N ASN A 240 28.91 12.91 -17.80
CA ASN A 240 27.98 13.29 -18.84
C ASN A 240 26.67 12.53 -18.73
N PHE A 241 26.71 11.22 -18.45
CA PHE A 241 25.51 10.42 -18.24
C PHE A 241 24.77 10.87 -16.98
N ALA A 242 25.48 11.14 -15.87
CA ALA A 242 24.87 11.68 -14.64
C ALA A 242 24.16 13.01 -14.89
N ARG A 243 24.81 13.95 -15.60
CA ARG A 243 24.19 15.24 -15.99
C ARG A 243 22.95 15.05 -16.85
N THR A 244 22.96 14.10 -17.78
CA THR A 244 21.77 13.77 -18.58
C THR A 244 20.61 13.29 -17.73
N ILE A 245 20.89 12.40 -16.75
CA ILE A 245 19.87 11.90 -15.83
C ILE A 245 19.26 13.05 -14.99
N ILE A 246 20.12 13.90 -14.41
CA ILE A 246 19.69 15.05 -13.58
C ILE A 246 18.95 16.09 -14.42
N GLY A 247 19.39 16.34 -15.66
CA GLY A 247 18.77 17.32 -16.56
C GLY A 247 17.34 16.97 -17.01
N GLN A 248 16.90 15.73 -16.80
CA GLN A 248 15.51 15.30 -17.07
C GLN A 248 14.50 15.73 -15.99
N MET A 249 14.93 16.44 -14.96
CA MET A 249 14.06 17.03 -13.92
C MET A 249 13.34 18.32 -14.38
N ARG A 250 13.49 18.73 -15.63
CA ARG A 250 12.82 19.92 -16.20
C ARG A 250 11.43 19.58 -16.71
#